data_7e6ccf98bb9fc7c7cd783f611dec0b82
#
_entry.id   7e6ccf98bb9fc7c7cd783f611dec0b82
#
_cell.length_a   1.000
_cell.length_b   1.000
_cell.length_c   1.000
_cell.angle_alpha   90.00
_cell.angle_beta   90.00
_cell.angle_gamma   90.00
#
_symmetry.space_group_name_H-M   'P 1'
#
loop_
_entity.id
_entity.type
_entity.pdbx_description
1 polymer ?
#
loop_
_entity_poly.entity_id
_entity_poly.type
_entity_poly.pdbx_seq_one_letter_code
_entity_poly.pdbx_strand_id
1 'polypeptide(L)'
;MKITGLEIREVLFSLKYPSAVAYATQSQAVNIFLKMETSEGLDGWGCSAPDESVTGETPISVSRFLKETVRPLILGRDPLEREVLMKEISDAEGSQNPAATAAVSISLFDLWGKIMEMPVYSLLGGSARAFPASYTISLLPLETALEQTRQALARGFRILKVKLGEGPEPDARRLEEIRRLAGPQILFRLDANQAYSALETLEFLRMIDMENIQFLEQPTPAKELRALKYVTDRSPIPIMADECVLDANDARRIVSGKIAHLVNIKLMKCGGLDEALRIDEICAKGGVGTMLGCMDESALSISAAMHLACAMKSLRYIDLDGHFDIINDIASGAPILKNGNLEIPSRPGLGVDIILS
;
A
#
# COMPACT_ATOMS: atom_id res chain seq x y z
N MET A 1 -1.69 -2.79 31.69
CA MET A 1 -0.75 -3.58 30.82
C MET A 1 0.47 -2.72 30.50
N LYS A 2 1.66 -3.33 30.31
CA LYS A 2 2.89 -2.60 29.97
C LYS A 2 3.60 -3.30 28.83
N ILE A 3 4.17 -2.55 27.91
CA ILE A 3 5.07 -3.09 26.88
C ILE A 3 6.39 -3.46 27.56
N THR A 4 6.78 -4.74 27.50
CA THR A 4 7.96 -5.28 28.18
C THR A 4 9.10 -5.62 27.23
N GLY A 5 8.80 -5.85 25.97
CA GLY A 5 9.78 -6.23 24.95
C GLY A 5 9.46 -5.68 23.56
N LEU A 6 10.53 -5.54 22.77
CA LEU A 6 10.48 -5.20 21.37
C LEU A 6 11.47 -6.09 20.62
N GLU A 7 10.98 -7.06 19.86
CA GLU A 7 11.79 -7.87 18.96
C GLU A 7 11.68 -7.33 17.53
N ILE A 8 12.82 -7.18 16.87
CA ILE A 8 12.90 -6.69 15.49
C ILE A 8 13.59 -7.76 14.65
N ARG A 9 12.91 -8.21 13.62
CA ARG A 9 13.37 -9.29 12.74
C ARG A 9 13.34 -8.85 11.30
N GLU A 10 14.49 -8.87 10.65
CA GLU A 10 14.60 -8.69 9.20
C GLU A 10 14.33 -10.02 8.50
N VAL A 11 13.44 -10.00 7.50
CA VAL A 11 13.10 -11.15 6.68
C VAL A 11 13.27 -10.79 5.21
N LEU A 12 14.12 -11.55 4.53
CA LEU A 12 14.34 -11.44 3.09
C LEU A 12 13.43 -12.44 2.38
N PHE A 13 12.49 -11.93 1.59
CA PHE A 13 11.61 -12.74 0.76
C PHE A 13 12.08 -12.78 -0.69
N SER A 14 12.00 -13.95 -1.32
CA SER A 14 12.09 -14.06 -2.77
C SER A 14 10.73 -13.76 -3.37
N LEU A 15 10.71 -13.07 -4.51
CA LEU A 15 9.50 -12.80 -5.27
C LEU A 15 9.34 -13.85 -6.38
N LYS A 16 8.12 -14.31 -6.61
CA LYS A 16 7.79 -15.26 -7.70
C LYS A 16 8.08 -14.66 -9.07
N TYR A 17 7.74 -13.40 -9.23
CA TYR A 17 8.14 -12.56 -10.35
C TYR A 17 8.89 -11.35 -9.81
N PRO A 18 9.93 -10.86 -10.52
CA PRO A 18 10.55 -9.60 -10.15
C PRO A 18 9.51 -8.48 -10.14
N SER A 19 9.51 -7.69 -9.07
CA SER A 19 8.78 -6.42 -9.03
C SER A 19 9.53 -5.42 -9.91
N ALA A 20 8.95 -5.05 -11.04
CA ALA A 20 9.55 -4.16 -12.00
C ALA A 20 8.65 -2.96 -12.27
N VAL A 21 9.18 -1.79 -11.99
CA VAL A 21 8.57 -0.47 -12.19
C VAL A 21 9.51 0.39 -13.03
N ALA A 22 9.08 1.57 -13.45
CA ALA A 22 9.83 2.44 -14.37
C ALA A 22 11.29 2.73 -13.94
N TYR A 23 11.59 2.75 -12.65
CA TYR A 23 12.89 3.15 -12.10
C TYR A 23 13.65 2.03 -11.37
N ALA A 24 13.05 0.85 -11.16
CA ALA A 24 13.67 -0.25 -10.41
C ALA A 24 13.15 -1.62 -10.83
N THR A 25 13.99 -2.63 -10.63
CA THR A 25 13.59 -4.05 -10.73
C THR A 25 14.19 -4.80 -9.55
N GLN A 26 13.35 -5.48 -8.77
CA GLN A 26 13.74 -6.21 -7.58
C GLN A 26 13.21 -7.64 -7.64
N SER A 27 14.06 -8.63 -7.37
CA SER A 27 13.68 -10.06 -7.28
C SER A 27 13.44 -10.51 -5.84
N GLN A 28 13.70 -9.63 -4.89
CA GLN A 28 13.58 -9.88 -3.45
C GLN A 28 12.97 -8.66 -2.77
N ALA A 29 12.22 -8.89 -1.70
CA ALA A 29 11.67 -7.85 -0.83
C ALA A 29 12.16 -8.06 0.60
N VAL A 30 12.66 -7.01 1.24
CA VAL A 30 13.05 -7.06 2.65
C VAL A 30 11.94 -6.46 3.47
N ASN A 31 11.39 -7.25 4.39
CA ASN A 31 10.40 -6.77 5.34
C ASN A 31 10.95 -6.84 6.78
N ILE A 32 10.67 -5.82 7.57
CA ILE A 32 11.09 -5.75 8.98
C ILE A 32 9.87 -6.00 9.85
N PHE A 33 9.85 -7.16 10.49
CA PHE A 33 8.81 -7.53 11.44
C PHE A 33 9.14 -6.97 12.82
N LEU A 34 8.11 -6.42 13.46
CA LEU A 34 8.17 -5.88 14.81
C LEU A 34 7.21 -6.65 15.68
N LYS A 35 7.72 -7.29 16.75
CA LYS A 35 6.92 -7.89 17.82
C LYS A 35 6.99 -7.03 19.06
N MET A 36 5.85 -6.58 19.56
CA MET A 36 5.71 -5.93 20.86
C MET A 36 5.17 -6.94 21.87
N GLU A 37 5.91 -7.19 22.94
CA GLU A 37 5.51 -8.06 24.03
C GLU A 37 4.95 -7.26 25.21
N THR A 38 3.96 -7.82 25.92
CA THR A 38 3.34 -7.17 27.05
C THR A 38 3.51 -7.96 28.35
N SER A 39 3.35 -7.27 29.48
CA SER A 39 3.40 -7.87 30.82
C SER A 39 2.32 -8.92 31.09
N GLU A 40 1.31 -9.01 30.25
CA GLU A 40 0.18 -9.94 30.37
C GLU A 40 0.25 -11.08 29.34
N GLY A 41 1.37 -11.17 28.60
CA GLY A 41 1.62 -12.26 27.66
C GLY A 41 0.93 -12.11 26.31
N LEU A 42 0.31 -10.96 26.03
CA LEU A 42 -0.17 -10.62 24.69
C LEU A 42 0.96 -10.05 23.85
N ASP A 43 1.00 -10.43 22.57
CA ASP A 43 1.94 -9.93 21.59
C ASP A 43 1.22 -9.16 20.49
N GLY A 44 1.74 -7.99 20.09
CA GLY A 44 1.34 -7.28 18.90
C GLY A 44 2.38 -7.39 17.81
N TRP A 45 1.93 -7.59 16.58
CA TRP A 45 2.81 -7.70 15.43
C TRP A 45 2.61 -6.56 14.44
N GLY A 46 3.72 -6.04 13.93
CA GLY A 46 3.75 -5.05 12.85
C GLY A 46 4.79 -5.41 11.81
N CYS A 47 4.68 -4.81 10.64
CA CYS A 47 5.61 -5.04 9.54
C CYS A 47 5.89 -3.73 8.82
N SER A 48 7.15 -3.50 8.46
CA SER A 48 7.63 -2.44 7.58
C SER A 48 8.17 -3.06 6.30
N ALA A 49 7.86 -2.44 5.17
CA ALA A 49 8.45 -2.76 3.86
C ALA A 49 9.07 -1.47 3.29
N PRO A 50 10.31 -1.14 3.68
CA PRO A 50 10.97 0.08 3.23
C PRO A 50 11.30 0.02 1.73
N ASP A 51 11.12 1.15 1.06
CA ASP A 51 11.55 1.39 -0.31
C ASP A 51 12.31 2.72 -0.37
N GLU A 52 13.63 2.65 -0.58
CA GLU A 52 14.51 3.82 -0.55
C GLU A 52 14.11 4.88 -1.58
N SER A 53 13.59 4.46 -2.73
CA SER A 53 13.15 5.38 -3.80
C SER A 53 11.85 6.12 -3.46
N VAL A 54 11.03 5.58 -2.57
CA VAL A 54 9.70 6.13 -2.22
C VAL A 54 9.74 6.76 -0.83
N THR A 55 10.23 6.05 0.18
CA THR A 55 10.22 6.49 1.59
C THR A 55 11.55 7.07 2.06
N GLY A 56 12.62 6.86 1.29
CA GLY A 56 13.99 7.24 1.70
C GLY A 56 14.59 6.30 2.75
N GLU A 57 13.89 5.23 3.11
CA GLU A 57 14.31 4.29 4.15
C GLU A 57 14.92 3.01 3.55
N THR A 58 15.93 2.50 4.25
CA THR A 58 16.52 1.19 4.00
C THR A 58 16.18 0.23 5.16
N PRO A 59 16.31 -1.10 4.99
CA PRO A 59 16.13 -2.05 6.08
C PRO A 59 17.02 -1.72 7.30
N ILE A 60 18.23 -1.25 7.06
CA ILE A 60 19.18 -0.83 8.11
C ILE A 60 18.68 0.41 8.85
N SER A 61 18.21 1.44 8.15
CA SER A 61 17.70 2.65 8.78
C SER A 61 16.44 2.38 9.60
N VAL A 62 15.50 1.58 9.08
CA VAL A 62 14.31 1.12 9.80
C VAL A 62 14.68 0.38 11.09
N SER A 63 15.56 -0.63 10.99
CA SER A 63 15.99 -1.42 12.17
C SER A 63 16.67 -0.54 13.21
N ARG A 64 17.48 0.43 12.77
CA ARG A 64 18.15 1.39 13.68
C ARG A 64 17.14 2.29 14.37
N PHE A 65 16.23 2.92 13.63
CA PHE A 65 15.20 3.80 14.19
C PHE A 65 14.33 3.07 15.23
N LEU A 66 13.90 1.84 14.92
CA LEU A 66 13.13 1.01 15.84
C LEU A 66 13.89 0.67 17.12
N LYS A 67 15.22 0.40 17.04
CA LYS A 67 16.05 0.04 18.19
C LYS A 67 16.46 1.25 19.03
N GLU A 68 16.89 2.33 18.39
CA GLU A 68 17.56 3.45 19.06
C GLU A 68 16.57 4.55 19.48
N THR A 69 15.49 4.76 18.70
CA THR A 69 14.49 5.80 18.95
C THR A 69 13.18 5.23 19.51
N VAL A 70 12.56 4.27 18.83
CA VAL A 70 11.24 3.77 19.23
C VAL A 70 11.29 2.98 20.52
N ARG A 71 12.23 2.02 20.64
CA ARG A 71 12.33 1.13 21.81
C ARG A 71 12.37 1.89 23.14
N PRO A 72 13.24 2.89 23.36
CA PRO A 72 13.27 3.62 24.65
C PRO A 72 12.00 4.42 24.91
N LEU A 73 11.27 4.87 23.88
CA LEU A 73 10.02 5.63 24.03
C LEU A 73 8.86 4.75 24.50
N ILE A 74 8.80 3.49 24.06
CA ILE A 74 7.63 2.63 24.29
C ILE A 74 7.78 1.63 25.42
N LEU A 75 9.00 1.24 25.82
CA LEU A 75 9.19 0.29 26.92
C LEU A 75 8.65 0.84 28.23
N GLY A 76 7.88 -0.01 28.95
CA GLY A 76 7.22 0.35 30.20
C GLY A 76 5.92 1.17 30.04
N ARG A 77 5.56 1.56 28.82
CA ARG A 77 4.33 2.32 28.51
C ARG A 77 3.13 1.38 28.35
N ASP A 78 1.94 1.94 28.46
CA ASP A 78 0.70 1.22 28.20
C ASP A 78 0.41 1.25 26.68
N PRO A 79 0.22 0.09 26.01
CA PRO A 79 -0.10 0.08 24.57
C PRO A 79 -1.44 0.76 24.23
N LEU A 80 -2.34 0.93 25.20
CA LEU A 80 -3.59 1.66 25.02
C LEU A 80 -3.39 3.18 24.92
N GLU A 81 -2.23 3.71 25.34
CA GLU A 81 -1.84 5.10 25.11
C GLU A 81 -1.38 5.35 23.65
N ARG A 82 -1.87 4.54 22.70
CA ARG A 82 -1.44 4.48 21.30
C ARG A 82 -1.28 5.86 20.64
N GLU A 83 -2.26 6.74 20.79
CA GLU A 83 -2.22 8.08 20.17
C GLU A 83 -1.10 8.94 20.72
N VAL A 84 -0.84 8.87 22.02
CA VAL A 84 0.26 9.58 22.68
C VAL A 84 1.61 9.01 22.21
N LEU A 85 1.73 7.68 22.18
CA LEU A 85 2.96 7.00 21.74
C LEU A 85 3.27 7.34 20.27
N MET A 86 2.29 7.27 19.38
CA MET A 86 2.48 7.61 17.97
C MET A 86 2.85 9.08 17.78
N LYS A 87 2.28 9.99 18.61
CA LYS A 87 2.68 11.39 18.58
C LYS A 87 4.13 11.60 19.02
N GLU A 88 4.54 11.00 20.14
CA GLU A 88 5.92 11.07 20.64
C GLU A 88 6.93 10.52 19.61
N ILE A 89 6.59 9.42 18.93
CA ILE A 89 7.41 8.82 17.88
C ILE A 89 7.49 9.76 16.66
N SER A 90 6.36 10.37 16.27
CA SER A 90 6.34 11.33 15.16
C SER A 90 7.20 12.56 15.46
N ASP A 91 7.11 13.08 16.69
CA ASP A 91 7.91 14.22 17.15
C ASP A 91 9.43 13.87 17.22
N ALA A 92 9.77 12.59 17.42
CA ALA A 92 11.13 12.05 17.45
C ALA A 92 11.56 11.49 16.07
N GLU A 93 11.40 12.30 14.99
CA GLU A 93 11.80 11.97 13.62
C GLU A 93 10.96 10.87 12.93
N GLY A 94 9.82 10.48 13.50
CA GLY A 94 8.94 9.47 12.90
C GLY A 94 8.43 9.84 11.50
N SER A 95 8.25 11.13 11.23
CA SER A 95 7.87 11.64 9.91
C SER A 95 8.96 11.45 8.84
N GLN A 96 10.20 11.26 9.24
CA GLN A 96 11.34 10.96 8.35
C GLN A 96 11.59 9.45 8.21
N ASN A 97 10.86 8.63 9.01
CA ASN A 97 10.94 7.18 9.03
C ASN A 97 9.52 6.58 8.93
N PRO A 98 8.77 6.88 7.85
CA PRO A 98 7.36 6.50 7.75
C PRO A 98 7.14 4.99 7.72
N ALA A 99 7.99 4.22 7.02
CA ALA A 99 7.82 2.77 6.97
C ALA A 99 8.10 2.12 8.34
N ALA A 100 9.11 2.59 9.07
CA ALA A 100 9.36 2.14 10.44
C ALA A 100 8.19 2.52 11.37
N THR A 101 7.67 3.73 11.26
CA THR A 101 6.52 4.23 12.03
C THR A 101 5.26 3.42 11.72
N ALA A 102 5.07 3.00 10.46
CA ALA A 102 3.97 2.13 10.07
C ALA A 102 4.02 0.79 10.79
N ALA A 103 5.20 0.15 10.93
CA ALA A 103 5.33 -1.09 11.69
C ALA A 103 4.91 -0.92 13.15
N VAL A 104 5.27 0.20 13.79
CA VAL A 104 4.85 0.52 15.16
C VAL A 104 3.34 0.71 15.24
N SER A 105 2.76 1.51 14.35
CA SER A 105 1.32 1.73 14.26
C SER A 105 0.56 0.41 14.11
N ILE A 106 0.95 -0.43 13.17
CA ILE A 106 0.34 -1.74 12.89
C ILE A 106 0.40 -2.62 14.15
N SER A 107 1.54 -2.70 14.83
CA SER A 107 1.72 -3.50 16.05
C SER A 107 0.84 -3.01 17.21
N LEU A 108 0.72 -1.70 17.41
CA LEU A 108 -0.14 -1.12 18.43
C LEU A 108 -1.62 -1.36 18.14
N PHE A 109 -2.05 -1.31 16.88
CA PHE A 109 -3.42 -1.65 16.48
C PHE A 109 -3.72 -3.14 16.66
N ASP A 110 -2.75 -4.02 16.37
CA ASP A 110 -2.90 -5.46 16.62
C ASP A 110 -3.08 -5.75 18.11
N LEU A 111 -2.24 -5.15 18.96
CA LEU A 111 -2.39 -5.23 20.43
C LEU A 111 -3.75 -4.70 20.89
N TRP A 112 -4.15 -3.53 20.40
CA TRP A 112 -5.45 -2.95 20.77
C TRP A 112 -6.61 -3.89 20.44
N GLY A 113 -6.59 -4.48 19.24
CA GLY A 113 -7.61 -5.45 18.83
C GLY A 113 -7.60 -6.72 19.69
N LYS A 114 -6.42 -7.22 20.04
CA LYS A 114 -6.27 -8.41 20.92
C LYS A 114 -6.72 -8.13 22.36
N ILE A 115 -6.36 -6.97 22.91
CA ILE A 115 -6.79 -6.53 24.26
C ILE A 115 -8.30 -6.40 24.33
N MET A 116 -8.92 -5.84 23.30
CA MET A 116 -10.38 -5.63 23.25
C MET A 116 -11.15 -6.85 22.74
N GLU A 117 -10.44 -7.95 22.39
CA GLU A 117 -11.00 -9.16 21.78
C GLU A 117 -11.84 -8.86 20.52
N MET A 118 -11.44 -7.85 19.77
CA MET A 118 -12.15 -7.36 18.58
C MET A 118 -11.24 -7.26 17.36
N PRO A 119 -11.78 -7.45 16.14
CA PRO A 119 -11.04 -7.12 14.91
C PRO A 119 -10.76 -5.61 14.85
N VAL A 120 -9.59 -5.22 14.34
CA VAL A 120 -9.19 -3.81 14.25
C VAL A 120 -10.21 -2.97 13.46
N TYR A 121 -10.80 -3.49 12.38
CA TYR A 121 -11.81 -2.74 11.63
C TYR A 121 -13.02 -2.31 12.50
N SER A 122 -13.43 -3.15 13.46
CA SER A 122 -14.55 -2.80 14.37
C SER A 122 -14.18 -1.67 15.32
N LEU A 123 -12.94 -1.67 15.82
CA LEU A 123 -12.41 -0.60 16.67
C LEU A 123 -12.29 0.74 15.91
N LEU A 124 -12.07 0.67 14.61
CA LEU A 124 -12.06 1.83 13.71
C LEU A 124 -13.47 2.29 13.29
N GLY A 125 -14.52 1.64 13.78
CA GLY A 125 -15.92 1.98 13.44
C GLY A 125 -16.37 1.46 12.08
N GLY A 126 -15.62 0.54 11.48
CA GLY A 126 -15.92 -0.13 10.21
C GLY A 126 -16.68 -1.44 10.39
N SER A 127 -16.96 -2.08 9.29
CA SER A 127 -17.58 -3.42 9.22
C SER A 127 -16.89 -4.28 8.18
N ALA A 128 -16.81 -5.60 8.43
CA ALA A 128 -16.23 -6.54 7.48
C ALA A 128 -16.95 -6.47 6.13
N ARG A 129 -16.17 -6.35 5.07
CA ARG A 129 -16.64 -6.40 3.68
C ARG A 129 -15.57 -6.95 2.76
N ALA A 130 -15.99 -7.52 1.65
CA ALA A 130 -15.12 -7.95 0.59
C ALA A 130 -14.80 -6.80 -0.38
N PHE A 131 -13.58 -6.78 -0.89
CA PHE A 131 -13.14 -5.79 -1.87
C PHE A 131 -12.62 -6.51 -3.13
N PRO A 132 -13.00 -6.07 -4.34
CA PRO A 132 -12.39 -6.58 -5.57
C PRO A 132 -10.88 -6.36 -5.56
N ALA A 133 -10.13 -7.45 -5.66
CA ALA A 133 -8.66 -7.40 -5.68
C ALA A 133 -8.15 -7.11 -7.09
N SER A 134 -7.11 -6.30 -7.21
CA SER A 134 -6.27 -6.21 -8.41
C SER A 134 -5.08 -7.16 -8.32
N TYR A 135 -4.49 -7.44 -9.48
CA TYR A 135 -3.19 -8.09 -9.58
C TYR A 135 -2.29 -7.25 -10.49
N THR A 136 -1.07 -6.97 -10.02
CA THR A 136 -0.11 -6.14 -10.74
C THR A 136 0.63 -6.95 -11.80
N ILE A 137 0.58 -6.47 -13.03
CA ILE A 137 1.41 -6.92 -14.14
C ILE A 137 2.63 -6.02 -14.20
N SER A 138 3.77 -6.56 -13.79
CA SER A 138 5.04 -5.84 -13.68
C SER A 138 5.59 -5.41 -15.05
N LEU A 139 6.47 -4.41 -15.07
CA LEU A 139 7.14 -3.91 -16.27
C LEU A 139 8.29 -4.89 -16.67
N LEU A 140 7.91 -6.10 -17.03
CA LEU A 140 8.78 -7.20 -17.47
C LEU A 140 8.66 -7.41 -18.99
N PRO A 141 9.51 -8.20 -19.64
CA PRO A 141 9.36 -8.56 -21.05
C PRO A 141 7.93 -9.06 -21.33
N LEU A 142 7.38 -8.70 -22.51
CA LEU A 142 5.98 -8.93 -22.88
C LEU A 142 5.50 -10.37 -22.61
N GLU A 143 6.29 -11.38 -22.98
CA GLU A 143 5.92 -12.78 -22.75
C GLU A 143 5.72 -13.10 -21.26
N THR A 144 6.57 -12.55 -20.39
CA THR A 144 6.43 -12.70 -18.93
C THR A 144 5.19 -11.97 -18.42
N ALA A 145 4.92 -10.76 -18.91
CA ALA A 145 3.72 -10.01 -18.56
C ALA A 145 2.43 -10.75 -19.01
N LEU A 146 2.45 -11.38 -20.18
CA LEU A 146 1.35 -12.21 -20.66
C LEU A 146 1.18 -13.47 -19.80
N GLU A 147 2.26 -14.09 -19.34
CA GLU A 147 2.18 -15.22 -18.40
C GLU A 147 1.63 -14.81 -17.04
N GLN A 148 2.08 -13.67 -16.46
CA GLN A 148 1.48 -13.09 -15.25
C GLN A 148 -0.03 -12.86 -15.44
N THR A 149 -0.41 -12.34 -16.61
CA THR A 149 -1.83 -12.11 -16.95
C THR A 149 -2.62 -13.41 -16.94
N ARG A 150 -2.13 -14.50 -17.58
CA ARG A 150 -2.80 -15.81 -17.58
C ARG A 150 -2.98 -16.34 -16.15
N GLN A 151 -1.95 -16.22 -15.33
CA GLN A 151 -2.01 -16.71 -13.94
C GLN A 151 -2.96 -15.89 -13.07
N ALA A 152 -2.99 -14.57 -13.24
CA ALA A 152 -3.96 -13.71 -12.55
C ALA A 152 -5.40 -14.09 -12.91
N LEU A 153 -5.69 -14.27 -14.19
CA LEU A 153 -7.01 -14.70 -14.66
C LEU A 153 -7.41 -16.07 -14.13
N ALA A 154 -6.47 -17.04 -14.11
CA ALA A 154 -6.69 -18.37 -13.57
C ALA A 154 -6.98 -18.38 -12.06
N ARG A 155 -6.41 -17.41 -11.31
CA ARG A 155 -6.68 -17.16 -9.88
C ARG A 155 -8.01 -16.44 -9.62
N GLY A 156 -8.70 -16.03 -10.68
CA GLY A 156 -10.02 -15.36 -10.60
C GLY A 156 -9.98 -13.85 -10.51
N PHE A 157 -8.83 -13.20 -10.67
CA PHE A 157 -8.76 -11.73 -10.73
C PHE A 157 -9.55 -11.18 -11.91
N ARG A 158 -10.21 -10.06 -11.69
CA ARG A 158 -11.00 -9.33 -12.70
C ARG A 158 -10.50 -7.90 -12.89
N ILE A 159 -9.47 -7.52 -12.17
CA ILE A 159 -8.81 -6.21 -12.25
C ILE A 159 -7.32 -6.46 -12.38
N LEU A 160 -6.72 -5.89 -13.43
CA LEU A 160 -5.27 -5.94 -13.64
C LEU A 160 -4.71 -4.53 -13.53
N LYS A 161 -3.66 -4.37 -12.70
CA LYS A 161 -2.86 -3.14 -12.68
C LYS A 161 -1.67 -3.35 -13.59
N VAL A 162 -1.53 -2.53 -14.63
CA VAL A 162 -0.46 -2.65 -15.62
C VAL A 162 0.58 -1.56 -15.37
N LYS A 163 1.82 -1.97 -15.09
CA LYS A 163 2.96 -1.06 -14.96
C LYS A 163 3.43 -0.59 -16.32
N LEU A 164 3.65 0.72 -16.43
CA LEU A 164 4.10 1.45 -17.60
C LEU A 164 5.46 2.10 -17.31
N GLY A 165 6.19 2.56 -18.33
CA GLY A 165 7.44 3.27 -18.13
C GLY A 165 8.47 3.12 -19.25
N GLU A 166 8.13 2.43 -20.34
CA GLU A 166 9.00 2.29 -21.52
C GLU A 166 8.76 3.41 -22.55
N GLY A 167 7.77 4.28 -22.32
CA GLY A 167 7.36 5.35 -23.19
C GLY A 167 5.97 5.13 -23.80
N PRO A 168 5.35 6.19 -24.39
CA PRO A 168 3.96 6.15 -24.82
C PRO A 168 3.63 5.02 -25.80
N GLU A 169 4.42 4.84 -26.85
CA GLU A 169 4.16 3.85 -27.90
C GLU A 169 4.43 2.39 -27.46
N PRO A 170 5.58 2.05 -26.82
CA PRO A 170 5.80 0.72 -26.29
C PRO A 170 4.75 0.29 -25.27
N ASP A 171 4.37 1.19 -24.35
CA ASP A 171 3.40 0.91 -23.31
C ASP A 171 1.98 0.75 -23.84
N ALA A 172 1.60 1.54 -24.88
CA ALA A 172 0.32 1.37 -25.56
C ALA A 172 0.21 -0.01 -26.22
N ARG A 173 1.27 -0.47 -26.91
CA ARG A 173 1.33 -1.80 -27.52
C ARG A 173 1.28 -2.90 -26.46
N ARG A 174 2.01 -2.76 -25.36
CA ARG A 174 1.99 -3.69 -24.22
C ARG A 174 0.58 -3.83 -23.66
N LEU A 175 -0.08 -2.71 -23.40
CA LEU A 175 -1.45 -2.70 -22.87
C LEU A 175 -2.43 -3.39 -23.82
N GLU A 176 -2.32 -3.15 -25.13
CA GLU A 176 -3.19 -3.79 -26.13
C GLU A 176 -3.02 -5.31 -26.14
N GLU A 177 -1.78 -5.83 -26.09
CA GLU A 177 -1.53 -7.28 -26.03
C GLU A 177 -2.07 -7.92 -24.75
N ILE A 178 -1.91 -7.25 -23.60
CA ILE A 178 -2.48 -7.70 -22.32
C ILE A 178 -4.01 -7.69 -22.40
N ARG A 179 -4.63 -6.64 -22.94
CA ARG A 179 -6.09 -6.54 -23.11
C ARG A 179 -6.65 -7.63 -24.01
N ARG A 180 -5.99 -7.90 -25.12
CA ARG A 180 -6.38 -8.94 -26.06
C ARG A 180 -6.39 -10.31 -25.41
N LEU A 181 -5.39 -10.61 -24.56
CA LEU A 181 -5.32 -11.85 -23.81
C LEU A 181 -6.37 -11.90 -22.70
N ALA A 182 -6.55 -10.80 -21.98
CA ALA A 182 -7.43 -10.75 -20.81
C ALA A 182 -8.92 -10.80 -21.17
N GLY A 183 -9.30 -10.26 -22.33
CA GLY A 183 -10.67 -10.20 -22.80
C GLY A 183 -11.48 -9.02 -22.24
N PRO A 184 -12.71 -8.80 -22.77
CA PRO A 184 -13.47 -7.57 -22.59
C PRO A 184 -14.10 -7.41 -21.19
N GLN A 185 -14.02 -8.40 -20.33
CA GLN A 185 -14.62 -8.36 -18.99
C GLN A 185 -13.64 -7.90 -17.91
N ILE A 186 -12.38 -7.64 -18.28
CA ILE A 186 -11.33 -7.25 -17.33
C ILE A 186 -11.24 -5.75 -17.25
N LEU A 187 -11.13 -5.25 -16.01
CA LEU A 187 -10.88 -3.85 -15.71
C LEU A 187 -9.38 -3.60 -15.58
N PHE A 188 -8.93 -2.44 -16.02
CA PHE A 188 -7.52 -2.05 -16.00
C PHE A 188 -7.29 -0.84 -15.11
N ARG A 189 -6.19 -0.87 -14.40
CA ARG A 189 -5.55 0.25 -13.71
C ARG A 189 -4.18 0.42 -14.33
N LEU A 190 -3.80 1.63 -14.62
CA LEU A 190 -2.52 1.93 -15.24
C LEU A 190 -1.66 2.67 -14.24
N ASP A 191 -0.37 2.32 -14.16
CA ASP A 191 0.57 2.98 -13.25
C ASP A 191 1.89 3.22 -13.95
N ALA A 192 2.20 4.49 -14.15
CA ALA A 192 3.41 4.91 -14.86
C ALA A 192 4.58 5.21 -13.91
N ASN A 193 4.41 5.15 -12.60
CA ASN A 193 5.45 5.38 -11.59
C ASN A 193 6.39 6.55 -11.97
N GLN A 194 5.81 7.71 -12.28
CA GLN A 194 6.53 8.95 -12.58
C GLN A 194 7.31 8.97 -13.91
N ALA A 195 7.08 7.99 -14.81
CA ALA A 195 7.92 7.80 -16.00
C ALA A 195 7.71 8.84 -17.10
N TYR A 196 6.58 9.56 -17.11
CA TYR A 196 6.21 10.42 -18.21
C TYR A 196 6.29 11.91 -17.88
N SER A 197 6.59 12.71 -18.89
CA SER A 197 6.23 14.13 -18.87
C SER A 197 4.71 14.31 -19.05
N ALA A 198 4.21 15.51 -18.82
CA ALA A 198 2.79 15.81 -19.06
C ALA A 198 2.38 15.62 -20.55
N LEU A 199 3.27 15.90 -21.49
CA LEU A 199 2.99 15.75 -22.91
C LEU A 199 2.98 14.27 -23.32
N GLU A 200 3.95 13.49 -22.88
CA GLU A 200 3.99 12.03 -23.11
C GLU A 200 2.77 11.34 -22.51
N THR A 201 2.32 11.77 -21.31
CA THR A 201 1.08 11.26 -20.73
C THR A 201 -0.13 11.47 -21.65
N LEU A 202 -0.30 12.69 -22.16
CA LEU A 202 -1.41 12.99 -23.06
C LEU A 202 -1.27 12.31 -24.44
N GLU A 203 -0.06 12.08 -24.90
CA GLU A 203 0.23 11.29 -26.09
C GLU A 203 -0.17 9.83 -25.89
N PHE A 204 0.29 9.19 -24.80
CA PHE A 204 -0.11 7.84 -24.41
C PHE A 204 -1.64 7.69 -24.36
N LEU A 205 -2.32 8.62 -23.68
CA LEU A 205 -3.77 8.58 -23.55
C LEU A 205 -4.51 8.71 -24.90
N ARG A 206 -3.91 9.28 -25.93
CA ARG A 206 -4.50 9.32 -27.29
C ARG A 206 -4.30 8.03 -28.08
N MET A 207 -3.31 7.22 -27.70
CA MET A 207 -2.96 5.98 -28.41
C MET A 207 -3.76 4.77 -27.92
N ILE A 208 -4.32 4.83 -26.71
CA ILE A 208 -4.98 3.68 -26.09
C ILE A 208 -6.51 3.80 -26.18
N ASP A 209 -7.18 2.65 -26.23
CA ASP A 209 -8.61 2.57 -25.98
C ASP A 209 -8.89 2.73 -24.47
N MET A 210 -9.82 3.63 -24.12
CA MET A 210 -10.16 3.98 -22.75
C MET A 210 -11.19 3.03 -22.10
N GLU A 211 -11.75 2.10 -22.87
CA GLU A 211 -12.74 1.17 -22.34
C GLU A 211 -12.15 0.34 -21.19
N ASN A 212 -12.91 0.18 -20.11
CA ASN A 212 -12.51 -0.59 -18.92
C ASN A 212 -11.27 -0.10 -18.18
N ILE A 213 -10.77 1.12 -18.44
CA ILE A 213 -9.69 1.73 -17.67
C ILE A 213 -10.29 2.53 -16.51
N GLN A 214 -9.91 2.17 -15.28
CA GLN A 214 -10.41 2.84 -14.08
C GLN A 214 -9.68 4.17 -13.80
N PHE A 215 -8.37 4.21 -14.00
CA PHE A 215 -7.52 5.39 -13.78
C PHE A 215 -6.10 5.19 -14.34
N LEU A 216 -5.35 6.31 -14.42
CA LEU A 216 -3.90 6.34 -14.60
C LEU A 216 -3.25 6.94 -13.34
N GLU A 217 -2.34 6.16 -12.72
CA GLU A 217 -1.64 6.50 -11.49
C GLU A 217 -0.28 7.13 -11.79
N GLN A 218 0.04 8.20 -11.05
CA GLN A 218 1.28 8.98 -11.00
C GLN A 218 2.06 9.02 -12.33
N PRO A 219 1.48 9.58 -13.38
CA PRO A 219 2.16 9.60 -14.68
C PRO A 219 3.41 10.50 -14.68
N THR A 220 3.37 11.62 -13.94
CA THR A 220 4.45 12.63 -13.93
C THR A 220 5.27 12.58 -12.64
N PRO A 221 6.51 13.11 -12.64
CA PRO A 221 7.35 13.15 -11.44
C PRO A 221 6.63 13.75 -10.23
N ALA A 222 6.82 13.13 -9.04
CA ALA A 222 6.12 13.52 -7.81
C ALA A 222 6.32 14.99 -7.41
N LYS A 223 7.48 15.57 -7.73
CA LYS A 223 7.81 16.98 -7.44
C LYS A 223 7.13 17.96 -8.41
N GLU A 224 6.57 17.48 -9.52
CA GLU A 224 5.99 18.29 -10.59
C GLU A 224 4.47 18.37 -10.50
N LEU A 225 3.93 18.84 -9.37
CA LEU A 225 2.47 18.93 -9.15
C LEU A 225 1.73 19.74 -10.21
N ARG A 226 2.39 20.73 -10.84
CA ARG A 226 1.80 21.50 -11.95
C ARG A 226 1.64 20.64 -13.21
N ALA A 227 2.58 19.76 -13.49
CA ALA A 227 2.51 18.80 -14.59
C ALA A 227 1.37 17.81 -14.37
N LEU A 228 1.26 17.24 -13.15
CA LEU A 228 0.17 16.36 -12.77
C LEU A 228 -1.20 17.06 -12.93
N LYS A 229 -1.32 18.28 -12.43
CA LYS A 229 -2.53 19.09 -12.60
C LYS A 229 -2.87 19.34 -14.07
N TYR A 230 -1.86 19.66 -14.89
CA TYR A 230 -2.06 19.89 -16.33
C TYR A 230 -2.62 18.64 -17.03
N VAL A 231 -2.14 17.46 -16.67
CA VAL A 231 -2.66 16.17 -17.14
C VAL A 231 -4.08 15.95 -16.63
N THR A 232 -4.32 16.15 -15.34
CA THR A 232 -5.63 15.96 -14.69
C THR A 232 -6.73 16.76 -15.37
N ASP A 233 -6.45 18.03 -15.72
CA ASP A 233 -7.42 18.92 -16.40
C ASP A 233 -7.75 18.50 -17.82
N ARG A 234 -6.97 17.61 -18.44
CA ARG A 234 -7.08 17.23 -19.86
C ARG A 234 -7.31 15.74 -20.07
N SER A 235 -7.14 14.95 -19.04
CA SER A 235 -7.30 13.51 -19.15
C SER A 235 -8.77 13.10 -19.29
N PRO A 236 -9.09 12.20 -20.22
CA PRO A 236 -10.44 11.63 -20.34
C PRO A 236 -10.76 10.59 -19.27
N ILE A 237 -9.74 10.11 -18.53
CA ILE A 237 -9.88 9.14 -17.43
C ILE A 237 -9.38 9.74 -16.11
N PRO A 238 -9.81 9.23 -14.96
CA PRO A 238 -9.31 9.69 -13.67
C PRO A 238 -7.79 9.59 -13.55
N ILE A 239 -7.16 10.63 -12.98
CA ILE A 239 -5.74 10.64 -12.63
C ILE A 239 -5.61 10.46 -11.13
N MET A 240 -4.68 9.61 -10.70
CA MET A 240 -4.37 9.31 -9.30
C MET A 240 -2.99 9.83 -8.93
N ALA A 241 -2.90 10.45 -7.76
CA ALA A 241 -1.65 10.84 -7.12
C ALA A 241 -1.18 9.71 -6.20
N ASP A 242 0.09 9.26 -6.32
CA ASP A 242 0.71 8.25 -5.44
C ASP A 242 1.96 8.82 -4.75
N GLU A 243 3.11 8.85 -5.43
CA GLU A 243 4.39 9.22 -4.82
C GLU A 243 4.45 10.68 -4.38
N CYS A 244 3.57 11.54 -4.88
CA CYS A 244 3.48 12.93 -4.45
C CYS A 244 2.59 13.14 -3.20
N VAL A 245 2.07 12.07 -2.58
CA VAL A 245 1.26 12.14 -1.36
C VAL A 245 1.85 11.21 -0.31
N LEU A 246 2.55 11.80 0.65
CA LEU A 246 3.21 11.09 1.74
C LEU A 246 2.48 11.30 3.08
N ASP A 247 1.82 12.44 3.26
CA ASP A 247 1.16 12.82 4.51
C ASP A 247 -0.16 13.60 4.28
N ALA A 248 -0.80 13.99 5.36
CA ALA A 248 -2.02 14.80 5.35
C ALA A 248 -1.80 16.20 4.73
N ASN A 249 -0.59 16.77 4.78
CA ASN A 249 -0.31 18.08 4.18
C ASN A 249 -0.28 17.98 2.66
N ASP A 250 0.31 16.89 2.15
CA ASP A 250 0.28 16.59 0.73
C ASP A 250 -1.15 16.38 0.23
N ALA A 251 -1.96 15.59 0.97
CA ALA A 251 -3.37 15.40 0.65
C ALA A 251 -4.14 16.74 0.60
N ARG A 252 -3.90 17.66 1.55
CA ARG A 252 -4.48 19.02 1.50
C ARG A 252 -4.07 19.78 0.24
N ARG A 253 -2.80 19.66 -0.19
CA ARG A 253 -2.32 20.29 -1.44
C ARG A 253 -3.01 19.73 -2.66
N ILE A 254 -3.17 18.39 -2.75
CA ILE A 254 -3.90 17.73 -3.85
C ILE A 254 -5.33 18.21 -3.91
N VAL A 255 -6.03 18.17 -2.78
CA VAL A 255 -7.45 18.56 -2.67
C VAL A 255 -7.65 20.04 -3.01
N SER A 256 -6.92 20.94 -2.34
CA SER A 256 -7.10 22.40 -2.53
C SER A 256 -6.73 22.87 -3.94
N GLY A 257 -5.70 22.25 -4.54
CA GLY A 257 -5.24 22.54 -5.88
C GLY A 257 -6.04 21.82 -6.98
N LYS A 258 -6.95 20.90 -6.63
CA LYS A 258 -7.61 19.99 -7.59
C LYS A 258 -6.60 19.31 -8.51
N ILE A 259 -5.51 18.81 -7.93
CA ILE A 259 -4.33 18.34 -8.67
C ILE A 259 -4.54 16.95 -9.23
N ALA A 260 -5.32 16.11 -8.57
CA ALA A 260 -5.68 14.77 -9.01
C ALA A 260 -7.12 14.44 -8.64
N HIS A 261 -7.71 13.45 -9.30
CA HIS A 261 -9.06 12.96 -9.02
C HIS A 261 -9.09 11.96 -7.88
N LEU A 262 -7.97 11.25 -7.68
CA LEU A 262 -7.80 10.16 -6.73
C LEU A 262 -6.45 10.30 -6.02
N VAL A 263 -6.36 9.72 -4.81
CA VAL A 263 -5.14 9.62 -4.02
C VAL A 263 -4.90 8.17 -3.64
N ASN A 264 -3.68 7.65 -3.89
CA ASN A 264 -3.23 6.36 -3.39
C ASN A 264 -2.58 6.53 -2.02
N ILE A 265 -3.18 5.93 -0.99
CA ILE A 265 -2.67 5.89 0.37
C ILE A 265 -1.93 4.57 0.57
N LYS A 266 -0.68 4.62 1.06
CA LYS A 266 0.08 3.43 1.45
C LYS A 266 0.56 3.60 2.89
N LEU A 267 0.36 2.60 3.74
CA LEU A 267 0.77 2.67 5.15
C LEU A 267 2.26 2.98 5.29
N MET A 268 3.09 2.42 4.41
CA MET A 268 4.55 2.62 4.41
C MET A 268 4.95 4.06 4.05
N LYS A 269 4.16 4.77 3.24
CA LYS A 269 4.41 6.17 2.91
C LYS A 269 4.00 7.13 4.01
N CYS A 270 2.86 6.87 4.65
CA CYS A 270 2.26 7.83 5.57
C CYS A 270 2.53 7.54 7.06
N GLY A 271 3.20 6.45 7.40
CA GLY A 271 3.55 6.15 8.79
C GLY A 271 2.46 5.42 9.58
N GLY A 272 1.50 4.78 8.90
CA GLY A 272 0.54 3.87 9.54
C GLY A 272 -0.92 4.30 9.47
N LEU A 273 -1.78 3.62 10.27
CA LEU A 273 -3.23 3.68 10.13
C LEU A 273 -3.83 5.04 10.49
N ASP A 274 -3.32 5.71 11.51
CA ASP A 274 -3.88 7.00 11.97
C ASP A 274 -3.71 8.10 10.92
N GLU A 275 -2.52 8.20 10.32
CA GLU A 275 -2.26 9.20 9.28
C GLU A 275 -3.00 8.85 7.99
N ALA A 276 -3.10 7.55 7.66
CA ALA A 276 -3.92 7.10 6.53
C ALA A 276 -5.39 7.52 6.67
N LEU A 277 -5.97 7.40 7.88
CA LEU A 277 -7.34 7.88 8.16
C LEU A 277 -7.47 9.40 8.04
N ARG A 278 -6.45 10.17 8.46
CA ARG A 278 -6.43 11.63 8.29
C ARG A 278 -6.40 12.03 6.81
N ILE A 279 -5.59 11.34 6.00
CA ILE A 279 -5.54 11.55 4.55
C ILE A 279 -6.91 11.25 3.93
N ASP A 280 -7.53 10.11 4.29
CA ASP A 280 -8.86 9.72 3.80
C ASP A 280 -9.93 10.75 4.17
N GLU A 281 -9.91 11.27 5.40
CA GLU A 281 -10.87 12.30 5.85
C GLU A 281 -10.71 13.61 5.06
N ILE A 282 -9.48 14.04 4.79
CA ILE A 282 -9.19 15.24 3.98
C ILE A 282 -9.71 15.04 2.56
N CYS A 283 -9.43 13.88 1.96
CA CYS A 283 -9.91 13.54 0.63
C CYS A 283 -11.43 13.49 0.56
N ALA A 284 -12.09 12.84 1.55
CA ALA A 284 -13.53 12.76 1.65
C ALA A 284 -14.20 14.16 1.70
N LYS A 285 -13.67 15.06 2.54
CA LYS A 285 -14.15 16.45 2.65
C LYS A 285 -13.95 17.24 1.35
N GLY A 286 -12.92 16.92 0.60
CA GLY A 286 -12.57 17.57 -0.68
C GLY A 286 -13.22 16.94 -1.91
N GLY A 287 -13.98 15.85 -1.76
CA GLY A 287 -14.59 15.13 -2.89
C GLY A 287 -13.59 14.34 -3.73
N VAL A 288 -12.39 14.08 -3.22
CA VAL A 288 -11.35 13.26 -3.85
C VAL A 288 -11.50 11.82 -3.39
N GLY A 289 -11.55 10.86 -4.30
CA GLY A 289 -11.60 9.44 -3.95
C GLY A 289 -10.23 8.92 -3.50
N THR A 290 -10.21 7.87 -2.69
CA THR A 290 -8.96 7.22 -2.27
C THR A 290 -8.85 5.79 -2.78
N MET A 291 -7.63 5.35 -2.93
CA MET A 291 -7.22 3.95 -3.05
C MET A 291 -6.30 3.62 -1.88
N LEU A 292 -6.37 2.41 -1.39
CA LEU A 292 -5.39 1.88 -0.46
C LEU A 292 -4.48 0.95 -1.22
N GLY A 293 -3.21 1.33 -1.34
CA GLY A 293 -2.17 0.57 -2.02
C GLY A 293 -1.14 -0.01 -1.07
N CYS A 294 -0.15 -0.70 -1.62
CA CYS A 294 0.94 -1.32 -0.87
C CYS A 294 2.29 -1.20 -1.60
N MET A 295 3.33 -1.66 -0.93
CA MET A 295 4.63 -2.06 -1.49
C MET A 295 4.66 -3.59 -1.64
N ASP A 296 5.85 -4.17 -1.83
CA ASP A 296 6.04 -5.63 -1.73
C ASP A 296 6.04 -6.03 -0.23
N GLU A 297 4.84 -6.17 0.31
CA GLU A 297 4.57 -6.29 1.74
C GLU A 297 4.05 -7.67 2.12
N SER A 298 4.48 -8.16 3.31
CA SER A 298 3.93 -9.35 3.95
C SER A 298 2.41 -9.25 4.16
N ALA A 299 1.73 -10.38 4.18
CA ALA A 299 0.31 -10.49 4.50
C ALA A 299 -0.08 -9.81 5.83
N LEU A 300 0.86 -9.63 6.75
CA LEU A 300 0.64 -8.92 8.01
C LEU A 300 0.27 -7.44 7.79
N SER A 301 1.07 -6.69 7.04
CA SER A 301 0.77 -5.28 6.74
C SER A 301 -0.38 -5.13 5.75
N ILE A 302 -0.53 -6.07 4.81
CA ILE A 302 -1.70 -6.11 3.93
C ILE A 302 -2.98 -6.33 4.74
N SER A 303 -2.95 -7.18 5.78
CA SER A 303 -4.09 -7.34 6.68
C SER A 303 -4.43 -6.03 7.40
N ALA A 304 -3.43 -5.31 7.91
CA ALA A 304 -3.64 -4.01 8.54
C ALA A 304 -4.31 -3.01 7.57
N ALA A 305 -3.84 -2.96 6.32
CA ALA A 305 -4.45 -2.15 5.28
C ALA A 305 -5.90 -2.58 4.98
N MET A 306 -6.20 -3.88 4.96
CA MET A 306 -7.56 -4.39 4.78
C MET A 306 -8.50 -4.02 5.94
N HIS A 307 -8.03 -4.05 7.18
CA HIS A 307 -8.80 -3.56 8.33
C HIS A 307 -9.11 -2.06 8.18
N LEU A 308 -8.12 -1.28 7.77
CA LEU A 308 -8.29 0.15 7.50
C LEU A 308 -9.32 0.39 6.37
N ALA A 309 -9.23 -0.36 5.26
CA ALA A 309 -10.16 -0.28 4.15
C ALA A 309 -11.62 -0.42 4.57
N CYS A 310 -11.90 -1.26 5.57
CA CYS A 310 -13.24 -1.46 6.10
C CYS A 310 -13.81 -0.23 6.85
N ALA A 311 -12.96 0.73 7.24
CA ALA A 311 -13.35 1.93 8.00
C ALA A 311 -13.25 3.23 7.19
N MET A 312 -12.53 3.25 6.06
CA MET A 312 -12.35 4.44 5.23
C MET A 312 -13.65 4.91 4.57
N LYS A 313 -13.82 6.23 4.46
CA LYS A 313 -15.06 6.89 3.97
C LYS A 313 -14.99 7.25 2.49
N SER A 314 -13.82 7.61 1.95
CA SER A 314 -13.63 8.00 0.55
C SER A 314 -13.04 6.88 -0.31
N LEU A 315 -12.83 5.69 0.27
CA LEU A 315 -12.23 4.54 -0.42
C LEU A 315 -13.07 4.10 -1.61
N ARG A 316 -12.46 4.12 -2.78
CA ARG A 316 -13.02 3.61 -4.04
C ARG A 316 -12.37 2.32 -4.51
N TYR A 317 -11.08 2.15 -4.23
CA TYR A 317 -10.28 1.04 -4.72
C TYR A 317 -9.35 0.51 -3.65
N ILE A 318 -8.98 -0.77 -3.76
CA ILE A 318 -7.82 -1.35 -3.08
C ILE A 318 -6.85 -1.88 -4.13
N ASP A 319 -5.56 -1.82 -3.82
CA ASP A 319 -4.45 -2.36 -4.61
C ASP A 319 -3.45 -3.00 -3.63
N LEU A 320 -3.90 -4.13 -3.04
CA LEU A 320 -3.28 -4.77 -1.88
C LEU A 320 -2.80 -6.18 -2.27
N ASP A 321 -1.99 -6.25 -3.30
CA ASP A 321 -1.51 -7.50 -3.90
C ASP A 321 -0.04 -7.84 -3.57
N GLY A 322 0.68 -6.99 -2.83
CA GLY A 322 2.11 -7.13 -2.56
C GLY A 322 2.53 -8.48 -1.95
N HIS A 323 1.64 -9.13 -1.19
CA HIS A 323 1.90 -10.44 -0.59
C HIS A 323 1.70 -11.62 -1.55
N PHE A 324 1.06 -11.44 -2.71
CA PHE A 324 0.71 -12.56 -3.59
C PHE A 324 1.90 -13.21 -4.29
N ASP A 325 2.96 -12.47 -4.48
CA ASP A 325 4.19 -12.94 -5.12
C ASP A 325 5.34 -13.17 -4.13
N ILE A 326 5.12 -12.90 -2.84
CA ILE A 326 6.08 -13.26 -1.78
C ILE A 326 6.08 -14.78 -1.59
N ILE A 327 7.27 -15.38 -1.68
CA ILE A 327 7.47 -16.80 -1.47
C ILE A 327 7.81 -17.05 0.01
N ASN A 328 7.10 -17.98 0.65
CA ASN A 328 7.29 -18.36 2.05
C ASN A 328 7.10 -17.18 3.03
N ASP A 329 6.03 -16.39 2.83
CA ASP A 329 5.65 -15.39 3.83
C ASP A 329 5.46 -16.07 5.20
N ILE A 330 6.05 -15.48 6.25
CA ILE A 330 5.91 -15.96 7.62
C ILE A 330 4.56 -15.58 8.24
N ALA A 331 3.80 -14.72 7.58
CA ALA A 331 2.46 -14.31 7.99
C ALA A 331 1.40 -15.09 7.21
N SER A 332 0.35 -15.53 7.90
CA SER A 332 -0.73 -16.32 7.32
C SER A 332 -2.08 -16.05 8.00
N GLY A 333 -3.17 -16.60 7.42
CA GLY A 333 -4.51 -16.52 8.00
C GLY A 333 -5.33 -15.30 7.56
N ALA A 334 -4.70 -14.19 7.15
CA ALA A 334 -5.36 -13.01 6.60
C ALA A 334 -4.35 -12.17 5.78
N PRO A 335 -4.80 -11.44 4.73
CA PRO A 335 -6.15 -11.47 4.13
C PRO A 335 -6.42 -12.76 3.32
N ILE A 336 -7.69 -13.00 3.00
CA ILE A 336 -8.13 -14.20 2.27
C ILE A 336 -8.58 -13.79 0.86
N LEU A 337 -7.94 -14.34 -0.16
CA LEU A 337 -8.40 -14.20 -1.55
C LEU A 337 -9.51 -15.23 -1.86
N LYS A 338 -10.69 -14.74 -2.22
CA LYS A 338 -11.84 -15.59 -2.56
C LYS A 338 -12.60 -15.03 -3.76
N ASN A 339 -12.63 -15.79 -4.83
CA ASN A 339 -13.32 -15.41 -6.07
C ASN A 339 -12.92 -14.01 -6.59
N GLY A 340 -11.62 -13.67 -6.55
CA GLY A 340 -11.11 -12.38 -7.00
C GLY A 340 -11.37 -11.21 -6.04
N ASN A 341 -11.85 -11.47 -4.82
CA ASN A 341 -12.02 -10.48 -3.78
C ASN A 341 -11.09 -10.79 -2.59
N LEU A 342 -10.60 -9.74 -1.94
CA LEU A 342 -9.95 -9.84 -0.64
C LEU A 342 -10.99 -9.67 0.47
N GLU A 343 -10.93 -10.57 1.44
CA GLU A 343 -11.76 -10.58 2.64
C GLU A 343 -10.87 -10.62 3.88
N ILE A 344 -11.35 -10.02 4.98
CA ILE A 344 -10.68 -10.07 6.28
C ILE A 344 -11.52 -10.93 7.25
N PRO A 345 -10.91 -11.90 7.95
CA PRO A 345 -11.64 -12.72 8.92
C PRO A 345 -12.00 -11.91 10.17
N SER A 346 -13.11 -12.31 10.81
CA SER A 346 -13.53 -11.73 12.09
C SER A 346 -12.76 -12.39 13.24
N ARG A 347 -11.49 -12.03 13.39
CA ARG A 347 -10.60 -12.47 14.48
C ARG A 347 -10.07 -11.25 15.24
N PRO A 348 -9.76 -11.36 16.56
CA PRO A 348 -9.14 -10.30 17.33
C PRO A 348 -7.83 -9.81 16.70
N GLY A 349 -7.52 -8.52 16.86
CA GLY A 349 -6.34 -7.90 16.26
C GLY A 349 -6.45 -7.83 14.73
N LEU A 350 -5.35 -8.14 14.06
CA LEU A 350 -5.25 -8.19 12.60
C LEU A 350 -5.66 -9.56 12.02
N GLY A 351 -5.97 -10.55 12.86
CA GLY A 351 -6.37 -11.88 12.40
C GLY A 351 -5.27 -12.69 11.71
N VAL A 352 -4.00 -12.31 11.90
CA VAL A 352 -2.83 -12.94 11.27
C VAL A 352 -2.11 -13.82 12.28
N ASP A 353 -1.62 -14.96 11.81
CA ASP A 353 -0.74 -15.86 12.53
C ASP A 353 0.70 -15.71 12.00
N ILE A 354 1.69 -15.54 12.86
CA ILE A 354 3.10 -15.45 12.49
C ILE A 354 3.78 -16.78 12.80
N ILE A 355 4.35 -17.40 11.78
CA ILE A 355 5.04 -18.69 11.85
C ILE A 355 6.54 -18.41 11.83
N LEU A 356 7.16 -18.50 13.00
CA LEU A 356 8.61 -18.38 13.14
C LEU A 356 9.21 -19.78 13.02
N SER A 357 9.98 -20.01 11.96
CA SER A 357 10.75 -21.25 11.77
C SER A 357 12.05 -21.23 12.57
#